data_5dc9c16ac5393470ac33592163b6ac3b
#
_entry.id   5dc9c16ac5393470ac33592163b6ac3b
#
_cell.length_a   1.000
_cell.length_b   1.000
_cell.length_c   1.000
_cell.angle_alpha   90.00
_cell.angle_beta   90.00
_cell.angle_gamma   90.00
#
_symmetry.space_group_name_H-M   'P 1'
#
loop_
_entity.id
_entity.type
_entity.pdbx_description
1 polymer ?
#
loop_
_entity_poly.entity_id
_entity_poly.type
_entity_poly.pdbx_seq_one_letter_code
_entity_poly.pdbx_strand_id
1 'polypeptide(L)'
;AVGQSGIEASVVAFGAWAVGGWFWGGADDEDSVAAVRRAIDAGVTLIDTAPAYGLGHSEEIVGKAIQGRRDEVLLATKCGLVWHTNKGTHFFDELGKSIHRYLGPESIRYEIEQSLRRLQTDVIDLYQTHWQDETTPIEETMATLLELKQEGKIRAIGVSNATTQQMDEYRMIGPLDSDQERYSMLDREMDAEQLPYCQRNSIAMLAYSPLGQGLLTGKVAADRELSEGDLREESSRFSVAGRKRILAVLD
;
A
#
# COMPACT_ATOMS: atom_id res chain seq x y z
N ALA A 1 -15.90 -1.63 -8.37
CA ALA A 1 -16.13 -1.73 -6.90
C ALA A 1 -14.90 -2.27 -6.18
N VAL A 2 -14.68 -1.87 -4.95
CA VAL A 2 -13.69 -2.46 -4.04
C VAL A 2 -14.37 -3.65 -3.35
N GLY A 3 -14.19 -4.84 -3.92
CA GLY A 3 -14.80 -6.07 -3.41
C GLY A 3 -16.32 -5.98 -3.27
N GLN A 4 -16.80 -6.32 -2.08
CA GLN A 4 -18.22 -6.27 -1.71
C GLN A 4 -18.57 -5.08 -0.83
N SER A 5 -17.63 -4.14 -0.63
CA SER A 5 -17.81 -2.97 0.27
C SER A 5 -18.84 -1.95 -0.21
N GLY A 6 -19.24 -1.99 -1.48
CA GLY A 6 -20.06 -0.95 -2.11
C GLY A 6 -19.29 0.34 -2.44
N ILE A 7 -17.98 0.37 -2.26
CA ILE A 7 -17.11 1.51 -2.59
C ILE A 7 -16.71 1.42 -4.06
N GLU A 8 -17.00 2.46 -4.84
CA GLU A 8 -16.59 2.56 -6.24
C GLU A 8 -15.32 3.40 -6.35
N ALA A 9 -14.24 2.80 -6.85
CA ALA A 9 -12.96 3.46 -7.06
C ALA A 9 -12.60 3.55 -8.55
N SER A 10 -11.76 4.51 -8.91
CA SER A 10 -11.13 4.55 -10.23
C SER A 10 -10.28 3.28 -10.44
N VAL A 11 -10.19 2.81 -11.68
CA VAL A 11 -9.39 1.61 -12.02
C VAL A 11 -7.89 1.87 -11.81
N VAL A 12 -7.46 3.11 -12.03
CA VAL A 12 -6.11 3.56 -11.72
C VAL A 12 -6.12 4.22 -10.35
N ALA A 13 -5.24 3.77 -9.46
CA ALA A 13 -5.00 4.37 -8.14
C ALA A 13 -3.68 5.16 -8.14
N PHE A 14 -3.59 6.17 -7.30
CA PHE A 14 -2.33 6.87 -7.02
C PHE A 14 -1.64 6.17 -5.84
N GLY A 15 -0.50 5.53 -6.10
CA GLY A 15 0.35 4.95 -5.06
C GLY A 15 1.34 5.97 -4.51
N ALA A 16 1.26 6.26 -3.23
CA ALA A 16 2.03 7.30 -2.57
C ALA A 16 3.34 6.80 -1.92
N TRP A 17 3.85 5.62 -2.28
CA TRP A 17 5.09 5.13 -1.68
C TRP A 17 6.28 6.06 -1.96
N ALA A 18 6.46 6.47 -3.21
CA ALA A 18 7.54 7.39 -3.59
C ALA A 18 7.41 8.79 -2.95
N VAL A 19 6.18 9.21 -2.61
CA VAL A 19 5.89 10.48 -1.93
C VAL A 19 6.52 10.54 -0.54
N GLY A 20 6.66 9.41 0.15
CA GLY A 20 7.37 9.33 1.42
C GLY A 20 8.88 9.57 1.31
N GLY A 21 9.43 9.63 0.10
CA GLY A 21 10.85 9.85 -0.18
C GLY A 21 11.78 8.70 0.18
N TRP A 22 11.34 7.88 1.07
CA TRP A 22 12.04 6.73 1.64
C TRP A 22 12.18 5.59 0.62
N PHE A 23 13.40 5.06 0.46
CA PHE A 23 13.77 4.10 -0.58
C PHE A 23 13.73 4.61 -2.05
N TRP A 24 13.48 5.91 -2.26
CA TRP A 24 13.39 6.50 -3.59
C TRP A 24 14.40 7.61 -3.84
N GLY A 25 15.40 7.76 -2.93
CA GLY A 25 16.42 8.82 -3.03
C GLY A 25 15.90 10.21 -2.65
N GLY A 26 14.83 10.27 -1.85
CA GLY A 26 14.16 11.51 -1.43
C GLY A 26 12.98 11.91 -2.32
N ALA A 27 12.19 12.87 -1.84
CA ALA A 27 11.09 13.49 -2.57
C ALA A 27 10.96 14.97 -2.17
N ASP A 28 10.47 15.81 -3.09
CA ASP A 28 10.07 17.16 -2.79
C ASP A 28 8.60 17.19 -2.35
N ASP A 29 8.31 17.83 -1.22
CA ASP A 29 6.98 17.85 -0.61
C ASP A 29 5.97 18.63 -1.47
N GLU A 30 6.38 19.77 -2.05
CA GLU A 30 5.51 20.62 -2.86
C GLU A 30 5.15 19.93 -4.18
N ASP A 31 6.13 19.34 -4.84
CA ASP A 31 5.94 18.53 -6.04
C ASP A 31 5.06 17.29 -5.74
N SER A 32 5.25 16.67 -4.58
CA SER A 32 4.46 15.51 -4.14
C SER A 32 3.00 15.88 -3.91
N VAL A 33 2.72 16.98 -3.23
CA VAL A 33 1.35 17.52 -3.05
C VAL A 33 0.74 17.86 -4.40
N ALA A 34 1.49 18.52 -5.31
CA ALA A 34 1.02 18.86 -6.63
C ALA A 34 0.70 17.63 -7.49
N ALA A 35 1.52 16.57 -7.38
CA ALA A 35 1.29 15.31 -8.09
C ALA A 35 0.00 14.60 -7.62
N VAL A 36 -0.26 14.53 -6.31
CA VAL A 36 -1.50 13.97 -5.78
C VAL A 36 -2.71 14.77 -6.28
N ARG A 37 -2.65 16.10 -6.18
CA ARG A 37 -3.74 16.99 -6.66
C ARG A 37 -3.97 16.82 -8.16
N ARG A 38 -2.91 16.74 -8.94
CA ARG A 38 -3.00 16.51 -10.39
C ARG A 38 -3.64 15.17 -10.73
N ALA A 39 -3.36 14.12 -9.96
CA ALA A 39 -4.00 12.83 -10.14
C ALA A 39 -5.52 12.91 -9.88
N ILE A 40 -5.93 13.61 -8.83
CA ILE A 40 -7.35 13.84 -8.51
C ILE A 40 -8.02 14.62 -9.64
N ASP A 41 -7.40 15.69 -10.14
CA ASP A 41 -7.89 16.48 -11.28
C ASP A 41 -8.03 15.66 -12.57
N ALA A 42 -7.24 14.58 -12.69
CA ALA A 42 -7.31 13.64 -13.81
C ALA A 42 -8.35 12.51 -13.62
N GLY A 43 -9.12 12.54 -12.52
CA GLY A 43 -10.18 11.58 -12.22
C GLY A 43 -9.73 10.33 -11.43
N VAL A 44 -8.52 10.34 -10.87
CA VAL A 44 -8.10 9.29 -9.94
C VAL A 44 -8.78 9.54 -8.60
N THR A 45 -9.56 8.55 -8.15
CA THR A 45 -10.28 8.66 -6.88
C THR A 45 -9.60 7.88 -5.75
N LEU A 46 -8.88 6.79 -6.04
CA LEU A 46 -8.21 5.98 -5.01
C LEU A 46 -6.77 6.46 -4.79
N ILE A 47 -6.47 6.90 -3.57
CA ILE A 47 -5.12 7.26 -3.12
C ILE A 47 -4.67 6.22 -2.10
N ASP A 48 -3.61 5.48 -2.44
CA ASP A 48 -3.03 4.43 -1.58
C ASP A 48 -1.74 4.91 -0.93
N THR A 49 -1.67 4.85 0.39
CA THR A 49 -0.51 5.19 1.21
C THR A 49 -0.26 4.13 2.30
N ALA A 50 0.69 4.38 3.19
CA ALA A 50 0.93 3.58 4.39
C ALA A 50 1.73 4.37 5.43
N PRO A 51 1.58 4.07 6.74
CA PRO A 51 2.42 4.64 7.81
C PRO A 51 3.91 4.36 7.60
N ALA A 52 4.25 3.18 7.09
CA ALA A 52 5.64 2.79 6.83
C ALA A 52 6.33 3.66 5.76
N TYR A 53 5.60 4.35 4.90
CA TYR A 53 6.18 5.17 3.83
C TYR A 53 6.75 6.47 4.39
N GLY A 54 8.06 6.48 4.64
CA GLY A 54 8.75 7.58 5.30
C GLY A 54 8.33 7.77 6.76
N LEU A 55 7.97 6.68 7.47
CA LEU A 55 7.55 6.68 8.88
C LEU A 55 6.43 7.69 9.19
N GLY A 56 5.43 7.74 8.32
CA GLY A 56 4.26 8.62 8.40
C GLY A 56 4.28 9.80 7.43
N HIS A 57 5.43 10.14 6.85
CA HIS A 57 5.57 11.32 6.00
C HIS A 57 4.64 11.28 4.78
N SER A 58 4.52 10.13 4.11
CA SER A 58 3.59 9.98 2.97
C SER A 58 2.14 10.29 3.35
N GLU A 59 1.67 9.83 4.50
CA GLU A 59 0.32 10.15 4.98
C GLU A 59 0.15 11.66 5.27
N GLU A 60 1.17 12.33 5.80
CA GLU A 60 1.13 13.79 6.03
C GLU A 60 1.02 14.56 4.71
N ILE A 61 1.78 14.16 3.68
CA ILE A 61 1.73 14.77 2.35
C ILE A 61 0.37 14.53 1.69
N VAL A 62 -0.15 13.29 1.74
CA VAL A 62 -1.49 12.98 1.23
C VAL A 62 -2.53 13.82 1.97
N GLY A 63 -2.46 13.90 3.31
CA GLY A 63 -3.34 14.74 4.12
C GLY A 63 -3.35 16.21 3.66
N LYS A 64 -2.18 16.81 3.44
CA LYS A 64 -2.04 18.18 2.90
C LYS A 64 -2.66 18.31 1.49
N ALA A 65 -2.45 17.31 0.65
CA ALA A 65 -2.93 17.34 -0.73
C ALA A 65 -4.44 17.33 -0.85
N ILE A 66 -5.13 16.57 0.02
CA ILE A 66 -6.59 16.39 -0.02
C ILE A 66 -7.36 17.41 0.82
N GLN A 67 -6.69 18.37 1.45
CA GLN A 67 -7.39 19.46 2.17
C GLN A 67 -8.39 20.17 1.27
N GLY A 68 -9.67 20.21 1.73
CA GLY A 68 -10.78 20.78 0.99
C GLY A 68 -11.30 19.91 -0.17
N ARG A 69 -10.75 18.69 -0.34
CA ARG A 69 -11.10 17.74 -1.41
C ARG A 69 -11.33 16.32 -0.90
N ARG A 70 -11.53 16.14 0.42
CA ARG A 70 -11.67 14.79 1.04
C ARG A 70 -12.79 13.97 0.39
N ASP A 71 -13.87 14.61 -0.01
CA ASP A 71 -15.04 13.96 -0.61
C ASP A 71 -14.81 13.52 -2.08
N GLU A 72 -13.73 13.99 -2.70
CA GLU A 72 -13.37 13.60 -4.06
C GLU A 72 -12.54 12.33 -4.11
N VAL A 73 -12.04 11.84 -2.95
CA VAL A 73 -11.09 10.73 -2.88
C VAL A 73 -11.54 9.62 -1.93
N LEU A 74 -11.04 8.43 -2.23
CA LEU A 74 -11.06 7.25 -1.39
C LEU A 74 -9.64 7.05 -0.84
N LEU A 75 -9.49 7.05 0.46
CA LEU A 75 -8.21 6.84 1.12
C LEU A 75 -8.01 5.38 1.46
N ALA A 76 -6.94 4.79 0.94
CA ALA A 76 -6.43 3.52 1.38
C ALA A 76 -5.14 3.73 2.17
N THR A 77 -5.06 3.16 3.37
CA THR A 77 -3.81 3.07 4.13
C THR A 77 -3.70 1.72 4.83
N LYS A 78 -2.63 1.49 5.58
CA LYS A 78 -2.27 0.17 6.05
C LYS A 78 -1.90 0.17 7.53
N CYS A 79 -1.83 -1.03 8.14
CA CYS A 79 -1.31 -1.28 9.48
C CYS A 79 -0.38 -2.49 9.50
N GLY A 80 0.33 -2.67 10.61
CA GLY A 80 1.11 -3.87 10.88
C GLY A 80 2.57 -3.82 10.46
N LEU A 81 3.09 -2.68 9.95
CA LEU A 81 4.51 -2.37 9.93
C LEU A 81 4.79 -1.29 10.96
N VAL A 82 5.32 -1.69 12.11
CA VAL A 82 5.35 -0.87 13.31
C VAL A 82 6.78 -0.59 13.80
N TRP A 83 6.98 0.58 14.42
CA TRP A 83 8.23 1.01 15.06
C TRP A 83 8.02 1.63 16.44
N HIS A 84 6.78 1.62 16.93
CA HIS A 84 6.43 2.11 18.26
C HIS A 84 6.51 1.03 19.33
N THR A 85 6.74 -0.22 18.93
CA THR A 85 6.88 -1.39 19.80
C THR A 85 7.85 -2.39 19.18
N ASN A 86 8.44 -3.25 20.00
CA ASN A 86 9.30 -4.35 19.56
C ASN A 86 8.56 -5.70 19.57
N LYS A 87 7.22 -5.69 19.67
CA LYS A 87 6.40 -6.89 19.52
C LYS A 87 6.36 -7.34 18.06
N GLY A 88 5.98 -8.59 17.84
CA GLY A 88 5.93 -9.17 16.50
C GLY A 88 7.30 -9.63 16.00
N THR A 89 7.40 -9.83 14.68
CA THR A 89 8.62 -10.30 14.03
C THR A 89 9.38 -9.12 13.43
N HIS A 90 10.67 -8.96 13.77
CA HIS A 90 11.54 -7.98 13.13
C HIS A 90 11.54 -8.16 11.61
N PHE A 91 11.44 -7.06 10.89
CA PHE A 91 11.37 -7.08 9.42
C PHE A 91 12.59 -6.42 8.78
N PHE A 92 12.90 -5.18 9.15
CA PHE A 92 14.09 -4.45 8.72
C PHE A 92 14.34 -3.25 9.65
N ASP A 93 15.53 -2.62 9.51
CA ASP A 93 15.86 -1.38 10.23
C ASP A 93 15.94 -0.21 9.24
N GLU A 94 15.37 0.94 9.61
CA GLU A 94 15.36 2.12 8.78
C GLU A 94 15.32 3.41 9.60
N LEU A 95 16.07 4.45 9.18
CA LEU A 95 16.14 5.75 9.86
C LEU A 95 16.35 5.63 11.38
N GLY A 96 17.14 4.63 11.81
CA GLY A 96 17.40 4.34 13.23
C GLY A 96 16.22 3.75 13.98
N LYS A 97 15.20 3.24 13.27
CA LYS A 97 14.05 2.51 13.82
C LYS A 97 14.09 1.07 13.41
N SER A 98 13.70 0.19 14.33
CA SER A 98 13.47 -1.22 14.05
C SER A 98 12.01 -1.41 13.66
N ILE A 99 11.76 -1.91 12.46
CA ILE A 99 10.42 -2.11 11.92
C ILE A 99 10.04 -3.56 12.11
N HIS A 100 8.87 -3.78 12.71
CA HIS A 100 8.35 -5.10 13.01
C HIS A 100 7.05 -5.33 12.26
N ARG A 101 6.76 -6.59 11.92
CA ARG A 101 5.43 -7.05 11.52
C ARG A 101 4.66 -7.41 12.78
N TYR A 102 3.64 -6.64 13.09
CA TYR A 102 2.81 -6.85 14.27
C TYR A 102 1.39 -6.36 14.07
N LEU A 103 0.43 -7.27 14.16
CA LEU A 103 -1.00 -7.04 13.94
C LEU A 103 -1.85 -7.22 15.22
N GLY A 104 -1.23 -7.05 16.39
CA GLY A 104 -1.95 -7.12 17.67
C GLY A 104 -2.98 -6.00 17.81
N PRO A 105 -4.12 -6.27 18.48
CA PRO A 105 -5.25 -5.33 18.62
C PRO A 105 -4.86 -3.95 19.11
N GLU A 106 -4.02 -3.85 20.11
CA GLU A 106 -3.57 -2.58 20.67
C GLU A 106 -2.73 -1.77 19.67
N SER A 107 -1.94 -2.46 18.82
CA SER A 107 -1.14 -1.82 17.80
C SER A 107 -2.01 -1.27 16.68
N ILE A 108 -2.93 -2.07 16.15
CA ILE A 108 -3.87 -1.65 15.11
C ILE A 108 -4.67 -0.42 15.56
N ARG A 109 -5.17 -0.42 16.80
CA ARG A 109 -5.88 0.73 17.36
C ARG A 109 -5.00 1.97 17.52
N TYR A 110 -3.75 1.80 17.90
CA TYR A 110 -2.78 2.90 17.94
C TYR A 110 -2.50 3.43 16.53
N GLU A 111 -2.23 2.55 15.58
CA GLU A 111 -1.87 2.91 14.20
C GLU A 111 -2.99 3.67 13.49
N ILE A 112 -4.25 3.24 13.61
CA ILE A 112 -5.37 3.93 12.97
C ILE A 112 -5.50 5.37 13.48
N GLU A 113 -5.34 5.62 14.79
CA GLU A 113 -5.41 6.96 15.35
C GLU A 113 -4.28 7.85 14.81
N GLN A 114 -3.07 7.29 14.62
CA GLN A 114 -1.97 8.03 14.04
C GLN A 114 -2.22 8.34 12.55
N SER A 115 -2.75 7.38 11.78
CA SER A 115 -3.08 7.56 10.37
C SER A 115 -4.17 8.61 10.18
N LEU A 116 -5.25 8.57 10.97
CA LEU A 116 -6.32 9.58 10.93
C LEU A 116 -5.79 11.00 11.20
N ARG A 117 -4.86 11.15 12.17
CA ARG A 117 -4.23 12.45 12.47
C ARG A 117 -3.36 12.95 11.32
N ARG A 118 -2.48 12.09 10.75
CA ARG A 118 -1.59 12.48 9.64
C ARG A 118 -2.37 12.80 8.38
N LEU A 119 -3.39 12.00 8.06
CA LEU A 119 -4.26 12.20 6.90
C LEU A 119 -5.30 13.31 7.10
N GLN A 120 -5.44 13.84 8.33
CA GLN A 120 -6.37 14.92 8.69
C GLN A 120 -7.82 14.58 8.31
N THR A 121 -8.25 13.36 8.64
CA THR A 121 -9.60 12.83 8.35
C THR A 121 -10.09 12.00 9.53
N ASP A 122 -11.41 11.84 9.63
CA ASP A 122 -12.05 11.01 10.65
C ASP A 122 -12.32 9.57 10.18
N VAL A 123 -12.12 9.30 8.86
CA VAL A 123 -12.44 7.99 8.27
C VAL A 123 -11.44 7.60 7.18
N ILE A 124 -11.05 6.33 7.18
CA ILE A 124 -10.30 5.66 6.12
C ILE A 124 -11.27 4.81 5.29
N ASP A 125 -11.21 4.92 3.97
CA ASP A 125 -12.14 4.17 3.11
C ASP A 125 -11.75 2.70 2.98
N LEU A 126 -10.44 2.39 2.88
CA LEU A 126 -9.90 1.04 2.84
C LEU A 126 -8.71 0.92 3.79
N TYR A 127 -8.85 0.08 4.82
CA TYR A 127 -7.78 -0.18 5.78
C TYR A 127 -7.26 -1.60 5.61
N GLN A 128 -5.94 -1.75 5.40
CA GLN A 128 -5.33 -3.00 4.98
C GLN A 128 -4.25 -3.45 5.96
N THR A 129 -4.11 -4.75 6.19
CA THR A 129 -2.87 -5.29 6.77
C THR A 129 -1.76 -5.19 5.73
N HIS A 130 -0.59 -4.62 6.09
CA HIS A 130 0.50 -4.36 5.12
C HIS A 130 1.30 -5.63 4.81
N TRP A 131 1.62 -6.39 5.85
CA TRP A 131 2.24 -7.71 5.82
C TRP A 131 1.62 -8.56 6.91
N GLN A 132 1.59 -9.87 6.69
CA GLN A 132 1.02 -10.76 7.68
C GLN A 132 1.98 -10.95 8.87
N ASP A 133 1.41 -11.07 10.05
CA ASP A 133 2.11 -11.29 11.31
C ASP A 133 1.83 -12.70 11.80
N GLU A 134 2.90 -13.49 11.99
CA GLU A 134 2.81 -14.87 12.48
C GLU A 134 2.67 -14.95 14.01
N THR A 135 2.81 -13.82 14.71
CA THR A 135 2.78 -13.78 16.20
C THR A 135 1.42 -13.43 16.77
N THR A 136 0.50 -12.94 15.92
CA THR A 136 -0.88 -12.62 16.30
C THR A 136 -1.86 -13.50 15.53
N PRO A 137 -2.81 -14.16 16.19
CA PRO A 137 -3.88 -14.88 15.49
C PRO A 137 -4.67 -13.97 14.54
N ILE A 138 -4.94 -14.44 13.33
CA ILE A 138 -5.73 -13.68 12.33
C ILE A 138 -7.11 -13.30 12.87
N GLU A 139 -7.67 -14.16 13.73
CA GLU A 139 -8.95 -13.90 14.41
C GLU A 139 -8.92 -12.60 15.23
N GLU A 140 -7.87 -12.36 16.01
CA GLU A 140 -7.73 -11.15 16.83
C GLU A 140 -7.54 -9.90 15.94
N THR A 141 -6.74 -10.02 14.89
CA THR A 141 -6.53 -8.97 13.89
C THR A 141 -7.85 -8.59 13.22
N MET A 142 -8.58 -9.59 12.70
CA MET A 142 -9.83 -9.34 11.97
C MET A 142 -10.95 -8.83 12.89
N ALA A 143 -11.07 -9.37 14.11
CA ALA A 143 -12.02 -8.85 15.10
C ALA A 143 -11.79 -7.36 15.36
N THR A 144 -10.52 -6.94 15.53
CA THR A 144 -10.17 -5.53 15.72
C THR A 144 -10.54 -4.67 14.52
N LEU A 145 -10.29 -5.13 13.30
CA LEU A 145 -10.68 -4.40 12.09
C LEU A 145 -12.19 -4.27 11.96
N LEU A 146 -12.96 -5.30 12.34
CA LEU A 146 -14.42 -5.24 12.37
C LEU A 146 -14.95 -4.25 13.42
N GLU A 147 -14.32 -4.18 14.60
CA GLU A 147 -14.65 -3.18 15.61
C GLU A 147 -14.39 -1.76 15.09
N LEU A 148 -13.25 -1.49 14.44
CA LEU A 148 -12.95 -0.20 13.82
C LEU A 148 -13.96 0.16 12.73
N LYS A 149 -14.44 -0.82 11.98
CA LYS A 149 -15.52 -0.62 10.99
C LYS A 149 -16.85 -0.28 11.68
N GLN A 150 -17.18 -0.93 12.77
CA GLN A 150 -18.38 -0.63 13.57
C GLN A 150 -18.29 0.75 14.23
N GLU A 151 -17.10 1.17 14.65
CA GLU A 151 -16.82 2.51 15.18
C GLU A 151 -16.91 3.61 14.09
N GLY A 152 -16.98 3.23 12.81
CA GLY A 152 -17.03 4.15 11.68
C GLY A 152 -15.68 4.75 11.28
N LYS A 153 -14.58 4.26 11.84
CA LYS A 153 -13.22 4.72 11.52
C LYS A 153 -12.71 4.20 10.19
N ILE A 154 -13.20 3.03 9.76
CA ILE A 154 -12.87 2.43 8.46
C ILE A 154 -14.15 1.97 7.75
N ARG A 155 -14.14 1.95 6.41
CA ARG A 155 -15.32 1.54 5.61
C ARG A 155 -15.16 0.15 5.02
N ALA A 156 -13.97 -0.21 4.57
CA ALA A 156 -13.65 -1.50 3.98
C ALA A 156 -12.37 -2.08 4.60
N ILE A 157 -12.25 -3.41 4.58
CA ILE A 157 -11.14 -4.16 5.14
C ILE A 157 -10.41 -4.88 4.00
N GLY A 158 -9.08 -4.75 3.96
CA GLY A 158 -8.23 -5.43 3.01
C GLY A 158 -7.01 -6.08 3.65
N VAL A 159 -6.32 -6.86 2.86
CA VAL A 159 -5.00 -7.42 3.18
C VAL A 159 -4.00 -7.06 2.09
N SER A 160 -2.72 -7.19 2.38
CA SER A 160 -1.64 -7.12 1.40
C SER A 160 -0.60 -8.19 1.73
N ASN A 161 0.00 -8.78 0.69
CA ASN A 161 1.00 -9.83 0.84
C ASN A 161 0.48 -11.02 1.67
N ALA A 162 -0.76 -11.44 1.41
CA ALA A 162 -1.43 -12.53 2.08
C ALA A 162 -1.55 -13.75 1.17
N THR A 163 -1.39 -14.95 1.73
CA THR A 163 -1.69 -16.19 1.00
C THR A 163 -3.20 -16.41 0.91
N THR A 164 -3.64 -17.22 -0.05
CA THR A 164 -5.06 -17.60 -0.18
C THR A 164 -5.58 -18.30 1.08
N GLN A 165 -4.74 -19.08 1.76
CA GLN A 165 -5.08 -19.69 3.06
C GLN A 165 -5.34 -18.62 4.13
N GLN A 166 -4.47 -17.62 4.26
CA GLN A 166 -4.67 -16.53 5.20
C GLN A 166 -5.93 -15.71 4.88
N MET A 167 -6.19 -15.46 3.59
CA MET A 167 -7.44 -14.82 3.18
C MET A 167 -8.67 -15.63 3.54
N ASP A 168 -8.63 -16.97 3.47
CA ASP A 168 -9.72 -17.82 3.94
C ASP A 168 -9.93 -17.69 5.46
N GLU A 169 -8.85 -17.62 6.25
CA GLU A 169 -8.93 -17.42 7.70
C GLU A 169 -9.59 -16.06 8.03
N TYR A 170 -9.20 -14.95 7.36
CA TYR A 170 -9.87 -13.66 7.50
C TYR A 170 -11.37 -13.73 7.15
N ARG A 171 -11.70 -14.39 6.05
CA ARG A 171 -13.08 -14.49 5.55
C ARG A 171 -13.99 -15.38 6.38
N MET A 172 -13.45 -16.33 7.15
CA MET A 172 -14.24 -17.08 8.13
C MET A 172 -14.77 -16.21 9.27
N ILE A 173 -14.14 -15.05 9.52
CA ILE A 173 -14.47 -14.15 10.63
C ILE A 173 -15.33 -12.98 10.13
N GLY A 174 -15.05 -12.45 8.94
CA GLY A 174 -15.79 -11.32 8.39
C GLY A 174 -15.48 -11.03 6.91
N PRO A 175 -16.09 -9.98 6.34
CA PRO A 175 -15.90 -9.62 4.95
C PRO A 175 -14.48 -9.12 4.70
N LEU A 176 -13.84 -9.65 3.64
CA LEU A 176 -12.57 -9.18 3.10
C LEU A 176 -12.84 -8.54 1.74
N ASP A 177 -12.55 -7.25 1.62
CA ASP A 177 -12.93 -6.46 0.46
C ASP A 177 -11.81 -6.36 -0.59
N SER A 178 -10.52 -6.40 -0.18
CA SER A 178 -9.39 -6.31 -1.12
C SER A 178 -8.20 -7.17 -0.70
N ASP A 179 -7.40 -7.53 -1.71
CA ASP A 179 -6.05 -8.05 -1.58
C ASP A 179 -5.11 -7.20 -2.42
N GLN A 180 -4.00 -6.71 -1.82
CA GLN A 180 -3.03 -5.87 -2.51
C GLN A 180 -1.72 -6.62 -2.70
N GLU A 181 -1.38 -6.91 -3.96
CA GLU A 181 -0.26 -7.77 -4.32
C GLU A 181 0.66 -7.16 -5.38
N ARG A 182 1.91 -7.60 -5.40
CA ARG A 182 2.85 -7.24 -6.46
C ARG A 182 2.44 -7.90 -7.77
N TYR A 183 2.06 -7.07 -8.74
CA TYR A 183 1.63 -7.58 -10.02
C TYR A 183 1.94 -6.62 -11.17
N SER A 184 2.61 -7.14 -12.20
CA SER A 184 2.99 -6.38 -13.39
C SER A 184 3.23 -7.32 -14.57
N MET A 185 3.58 -6.80 -15.74
CA MET A 185 4.06 -7.62 -16.85
C MET A 185 5.33 -8.42 -16.51
N LEU A 186 6.08 -7.97 -15.49
CA LEU A 186 7.34 -8.61 -15.06
C LEU A 186 7.17 -9.51 -13.83
N ASP A 187 6.06 -9.38 -13.11
CA ASP A 187 5.75 -10.08 -11.86
C ASP A 187 4.38 -10.73 -12.03
N ARG A 188 4.36 -12.04 -12.36
CA ARG A 188 3.17 -12.78 -12.77
C ARG A 188 2.79 -13.93 -11.83
N GLU A 189 3.41 -13.98 -10.67
CA GLU A 189 3.23 -15.04 -9.68
C GLU A 189 1.78 -15.16 -9.23
N MET A 190 1.03 -14.06 -9.22
CA MET A 190 -0.38 -14.00 -8.81
C MET A 190 -1.35 -14.66 -9.80
N ASP A 191 -0.94 -14.91 -11.04
CA ASP A 191 -1.80 -15.49 -12.09
C ASP A 191 -2.33 -16.89 -11.74
N ALA A 192 -1.50 -17.67 -11.05
CA ALA A 192 -1.79 -19.08 -10.82
C ALA A 192 -2.85 -19.32 -9.74
N GLU A 193 -2.85 -18.49 -8.68
CA GLU A 193 -3.65 -18.74 -7.49
C GLU A 193 -4.42 -17.51 -7.01
N GLN A 194 -3.74 -16.40 -6.69
CA GLN A 194 -4.36 -15.23 -6.04
C GLN A 194 -5.41 -14.55 -6.93
N LEU A 195 -5.10 -14.29 -8.19
CA LEU A 195 -6.06 -13.66 -9.10
C LEU A 195 -7.34 -14.50 -9.27
N PRO A 196 -7.27 -15.82 -9.59
CA PRO A 196 -8.45 -16.67 -9.63
C PRO A 196 -9.19 -16.76 -8.28
N TYR A 197 -8.45 -16.74 -7.16
CA TYR A 197 -9.03 -16.75 -5.82
C TYR A 197 -9.84 -15.46 -5.56
N CYS A 198 -9.24 -14.29 -5.80
CA CYS A 198 -9.89 -13.00 -5.63
C CYS A 198 -11.15 -12.89 -6.49
N GLN A 199 -11.07 -13.33 -7.76
CA GLN A 199 -12.21 -13.33 -8.68
C GLN A 199 -13.37 -14.19 -8.17
N ARG A 200 -13.10 -15.43 -7.74
CA ARG A 200 -14.14 -16.34 -7.23
C ARG A 200 -14.81 -15.84 -5.96
N ASN A 201 -14.09 -15.07 -5.16
CA ASN A 201 -14.54 -14.62 -3.84
C ASN A 201 -15.00 -13.17 -3.84
N SER A 202 -15.06 -12.51 -5.01
CA SER A 202 -15.44 -11.09 -5.14
C SER A 202 -14.57 -10.15 -4.28
N ILE A 203 -13.26 -10.45 -4.19
CA ILE A 203 -12.24 -9.63 -3.55
C ILE A 203 -11.59 -8.76 -4.62
N ALA A 204 -11.45 -7.46 -4.40
CA ALA A 204 -10.76 -6.57 -5.34
C ALA A 204 -9.24 -6.80 -5.26
N MET A 205 -8.62 -7.13 -6.40
CA MET A 205 -7.16 -7.21 -6.49
C MET A 205 -6.59 -5.82 -6.77
N LEU A 206 -5.75 -5.30 -5.88
CA LEU A 206 -4.99 -4.06 -6.06
C LEU A 206 -3.54 -4.39 -6.42
N ALA A 207 -3.13 -4.07 -7.65
CA ALA A 207 -1.77 -4.31 -8.09
C ALA A 207 -0.82 -3.21 -7.61
N TYR A 208 0.17 -3.54 -6.76
CA TYR A 208 1.25 -2.59 -6.50
C TYR A 208 2.44 -2.83 -7.43
N SER A 209 3.22 -1.78 -7.68
CA SER A 209 4.31 -1.76 -8.66
C SER A 209 3.91 -2.19 -10.09
N PRO A 210 2.72 -1.81 -10.61
CA PRO A 210 2.22 -2.28 -11.90
C PRO A 210 3.11 -1.85 -13.09
N LEU A 211 3.91 -0.80 -12.90
CA LEU A 211 4.88 -0.32 -13.88
C LEU A 211 6.31 -0.83 -13.62
N GLY A 212 6.47 -1.88 -12.79
CA GLY A 212 7.78 -2.44 -12.46
C GLY A 212 8.73 -1.40 -11.89
N GLN A 213 8.25 -0.56 -10.96
CA GLN A 213 9.01 0.56 -10.36
C GLN A 213 9.54 1.55 -11.42
N GLY A 214 8.81 1.74 -12.49
CA GLY A 214 9.13 2.65 -13.58
C GLY A 214 9.75 2.00 -14.82
N LEU A 215 10.22 0.76 -14.75
CA LEU A 215 10.84 0.06 -15.88
C LEU A 215 9.92 -0.05 -17.10
N LEU A 216 8.62 -0.30 -16.86
CA LEU A 216 7.63 -0.48 -17.92
C LEU A 216 7.12 0.84 -18.53
N THR A 217 7.62 1.98 -18.08
CA THR A 217 7.28 3.28 -18.66
C THR A 217 8.05 3.61 -19.95
N GLY A 218 9.11 2.87 -20.26
CA GLY A 218 10.07 3.21 -21.30
C GLY A 218 10.96 4.44 -20.99
N LYS A 219 10.75 5.10 -19.83
CA LYS A 219 11.48 6.33 -19.45
C LYS A 219 12.72 6.10 -18.60
N VAL A 220 12.93 4.86 -18.12
CA VAL A 220 14.14 4.51 -17.37
C VAL A 220 15.21 4.03 -18.35
N ALA A 221 15.99 4.98 -18.86
CA ALA A 221 17.08 4.71 -19.80
C ALA A 221 18.10 3.73 -19.21
N ALA A 222 18.77 2.98 -20.08
CA ALA A 222 19.71 1.94 -19.64
C ALA A 222 20.91 2.48 -18.85
N ASP A 223 21.31 3.72 -19.11
CA ASP A 223 22.42 4.45 -18.52
C ASP A 223 22.00 5.46 -17.45
N ARG A 224 20.69 5.54 -17.13
CA ARG A 224 20.21 6.45 -16.08
C ARG A 224 20.88 6.12 -14.74
N GLU A 225 21.47 7.11 -14.10
CA GLU A 225 21.94 7.01 -12.71
C GLU A 225 20.74 7.11 -11.78
N LEU A 226 20.76 6.29 -10.73
CA LEU A 226 19.79 6.34 -9.64
C LEU A 226 20.37 7.21 -8.52
N SER A 227 19.52 7.78 -7.68
CA SER A 227 19.95 8.57 -6.55
C SER A 227 20.44 7.66 -5.42
N GLU A 228 21.41 8.13 -4.62
CA GLU A 228 21.88 7.43 -3.43
C GLU A 228 20.70 7.08 -2.51
N GLY A 229 20.64 5.84 -2.04
CA GLY A 229 19.55 5.32 -1.21
C GLY A 229 18.29 4.91 -1.98
N ASP A 230 18.35 4.88 -3.31
CA ASP A 230 17.27 4.33 -4.13
C ASP A 230 17.36 2.80 -4.14
N LEU A 231 16.34 2.12 -3.59
CA LEU A 231 16.30 0.66 -3.47
C LEU A 231 16.48 -0.09 -4.80
N ARG A 232 16.24 0.60 -5.92
CA ARG A 232 16.39 0.02 -7.25
C ARG A 232 17.84 -0.28 -7.63
N GLU A 233 18.81 0.37 -6.98
CA GLU A 233 20.25 0.14 -7.23
C GLU A 233 20.65 -1.32 -6.94
N GLU A 234 20.04 -1.94 -5.92
CA GLU A 234 20.35 -3.33 -5.53
C GLU A 234 19.67 -4.38 -6.43
N SER A 235 18.73 -3.97 -7.27
CA SER A 235 17.97 -4.88 -8.11
C SER A 235 18.66 -5.19 -9.43
N SER A 236 18.87 -6.47 -9.73
CA SER A 236 19.43 -6.91 -11.02
C SER A 236 18.61 -6.47 -12.24
N ARG A 237 17.30 -6.22 -12.06
CA ARG A 237 16.41 -5.66 -13.10
C ARG A 237 16.81 -4.23 -13.48
N PHE A 238 17.36 -3.46 -12.54
CA PHE A 238 17.84 -2.10 -12.75
C PHE A 238 19.31 -1.99 -13.15
N SER A 239 20.04 -3.11 -13.25
CA SER A 239 21.35 -3.10 -13.90
C SER A 239 21.24 -2.64 -15.36
N VAL A 240 22.32 -2.10 -15.93
CA VAL A 240 22.36 -1.69 -17.35
C VAL A 240 21.85 -2.80 -18.28
N ALA A 241 22.29 -4.04 -18.04
CA ALA A 241 21.88 -5.21 -18.83
C ALA A 241 20.38 -5.55 -18.63
N GLY A 242 19.88 -5.46 -17.39
CA GLY A 242 18.46 -5.66 -17.06
C GLY A 242 17.56 -4.66 -17.76
N ARG A 243 17.89 -3.37 -17.65
CA ARG A 243 17.15 -2.28 -18.30
C ARG A 243 17.14 -2.42 -19.83
N LYS A 244 18.29 -2.75 -20.46
CA LYS A 244 18.35 -2.99 -21.92
C LYS A 244 17.42 -4.11 -22.37
N ARG A 245 17.36 -5.22 -21.61
CA ARG A 245 16.44 -6.34 -21.93
C ARG A 245 14.98 -5.94 -21.84
N ILE A 246 14.60 -5.15 -20.81
CA ILE A 246 13.23 -4.73 -20.62
C ILE A 246 12.81 -3.70 -21.67
N LEU A 247 13.67 -2.72 -21.96
CA LEU A 247 13.41 -1.73 -23.01
C LEU A 247 13.20 -2.39 -24.38
N ALA A 248 13.98 -3.41 -24.72
CA ALA A 248 13.82 -4.16 -25.97
C ALA A 248 12.48 -4.94 -26.09
N VAL A 249 11.74 -5.09 -25.02
CA VAL A 249 10.38 -5.71 -25.03
C VAL A 249 9.31 -4.65 -25.18
N LEU A 250 9.62 -3.39 -24.88
CA LEU A 250 8.66 -2.27 -24.95
C LEU A 250 8.65 -1.59 -26.33
N ASP A 251 9.71 -1.79 -27.14
CA ASP A 251 9.81 -1.32 -28.55
C ASP A 251 9.03 -2.27 -29.47
#